data_8d117a8fb3554fc729ef1348991345af
#
_entry.id   8d117a8fb3554fc729ef1348991345af
#
_cell.length_a   1.000
_cell.length_b   1.000
_cell.length_c   1.000
_cell.angle_alpha   90.00
_cell.angle_beta   90.00
_cell.angle_gamma   90.00
#
_symmetry.space_group_name_H-M   'P 1'
#
loop_
_entity.id
_entity.type
_entity.pdbx_description
1 polymer ?
#
loop_
_entity_poly.entity_id
_entity_poly.type
_entity_poly.pdbx_seq_one_letter_code
_entity_poly.pdbx_strand_id
1 'polypeptide(L)'
;TVGMMPNEMLDNLKGMISKRQIDRLWVVGSNNDTAPIIDASFRRLLGILEKHFTSTPYLISNRPSSSDFAMYGQLSQLVNFDPTPREICHEVSLRTVAWVGLIEDQSGIEVDDEQWGSIDTLPSTVKELLAEIGKGYVPAQLANAKALENGDKEWQTEIDGCLWKQKSFPYQAKCLKLSLIHISEPTRPLY
;
A
#
# COMPACT_ATOMS: atom_id res chain seq x y z
N THR A 1 -22.69 20.64 3.24
CA THR A 1 -23.55 20.60 2.03
C THR A 1 -24.32 19.29 1.91
N VAL A 2 -23.69 18.14 2.24
CA VAL A 2 -24.35 16.80 2.18
C VAL A 2 -25.53 16.71 3.17
N GLY A 3 -25.42 17.29 4.35
CA GLY A 3 -26.50 17.32 5.36
C GLY A 3 -27.74 18.14 4.98
N MET A 4 -27.72 18.84 3.84
CA MET A 4 -28.85 19.65 3.33
C MET A 4 -29.58 18.95 2.16
N MET A 5 -29.14 17.74 1.75
CA MET A 5 -29.77 16.99 0.64
C MET A 5 -31.02 16.22 1.14
N PRO A 6 -32.09 16.16 0.35
CA PRO A 6 -33.21 15.25 0.60
C PRO A 6 -32.75 13.79 0.69
N ASN A 7 -33.36 12.99 1.58
CA ASN A 7 -33.00 11.59 1.80
C ASN A 7 -33.01 10.75 0.50
N GLU A 8 -34.01 10.95 -0.36
CA GLU A 8 -34.11 10.25 -1.64
C GLU A 8 -32.90 10.54 -2.56
N MET A 9 -32.44 11.79 -2.58
CA MET A 9 -31.26 12.18 -3.36
C MET A 9 -29.98 11.58 -2.79
N LEU A 10 -29.88 11.49 -1.45
CA LEU A 10 -28.75 10.82 -0.76
C LEU A 10 -28.72 9.33 -1.07
N ASP A 11 -29.85 8.65 -1.06
CA ASP A 11 -29.93 7.21 -1.32
C ASP A 11 -29.59 6.89 -2.78
N ASN A 12 -30.06 7.71 -3.73
CA ASN A 12 -29.68 7.62 -5.13
C ASN A 12 -28.16 7.83 -5.32
N LEU A 13 -27.58 8.82 -4.64
CA LEU A 13 -26.14 9.10 -4.70
C LEU A 13 -25.32 7.95 -4.11
N LYS A 14 -25.73 7.40 -2.95
CA LYS A 14 -25.10 6.22 -2.36
C LYS A 14 -25.13 5.02 -3.29
N GLY A 15 -26.29 4.74 -3.90
CA GLY A 15 -26.45 3.64 -4.86
C GLY A 15 -25.53 3.81 -6.09
N MET A 16 -25.46 5.02 -6.63
CA MET A 16 -24.60 5.34 -7.78
C MET A 16 -23.12 5.19 -7.43
N ILE A 17 -22.69 5.70 -6.28
CA ILE A 17 -21.28 5.60 -5.83
C ILE A 17 -20.92 4.15 -5.57
N SER A 18 -21.74 3.42 -4.80
CA SER A 18 -21.52 2.00 -4.49
C SER A 18 -21.41 1.16 -5.76
N LYS A 19 -22.35 1.31 -6.67
CA LYS A 19 -22.32 0.62 -7.97
C LYS A 19 -21.05 0.93 -8.75
N ARG A 20 -20.67 2.22 -8.85
CA ARG A 20 -19.43 2.64 -9.52
C ARG A 20 -18.19 1.99 -8.93
N GLN A 21 -18.09 1.88 -7.60
CA GLN A 21 -16.93 1.27 -6.95
C GLN A 21 -16.90 -0.25 -7.18
N ILE A 22 -18.03 -0.93 -7.04
CA ILE A 22 -18.14 -2.37 -7.28
C ILE A 22 -17.80 -2.70 -8.74
N ASP A 23 -18.35 -1.96 -9.70
CA ASP A 23 -18.10 -2.15 -11.14
C ASP A 23 -16.62 -1.92 -11.52
N ARG A 24 -15.79 -1.35 -10.64
CA ARG A 24 -14.37 -1.06 -10.88
C ARG A 24 -13.40 -1.96 -10.12
N LEU A 25 -13.86 -2.94 -9.37
CA LEU A 25 -12.98 -3.86 -8.63
C LEU A 25 -11.96 -4.57 -9.53
N TRP A 26 -12.31 -4.80 -10.80
CA TRP A 26 -11.39 -5.34 -11.80
C TRP A 26 -10.12 -4.51 -12.02
N VAL A 27 -10.15 -3.19 -11.75
CA VAL A 27 -8.98 -2.30 -11.92
C VAL A 27 -7.83 -2.70 -11.01
N VAL A 28 -8.16 -3.19 -9.82
CA VAL A 28 -7.18 -3.68 -8.84
C VAL A 28 -7.08 -5.21 -8.82
N GLY A 29 -7.71 -5.89 -9.77
CA GLY A 29 -7.69 -7.35 -9.87
C GLY A 29 -8.53 -8.06 -8.79
N SER A 30 -9.39 -7.33 -8.08
CA SER A 30 -10.25 -7.91 -7.04
C SER A 30 -11.46 -8.62 -7.64
N ASN A 31 -11.64 -9.87 -7.26
CA ASN A 31 -12.77 -10.74 -7.61
C ASN A 31 -12.94 -11.84 -6.53
N ASN A 32 -13.86 -12.76 -6.72
CA ASN A 32 -14.14 -13.81 -5.74
C ASN A 32 -12.95 -14.74 -5.48
N ASP A 33 -12.08 -14.97 -6.47
CA ASP A 33 -10.93 -15.86 -6.34
C ASP A 33 -9.77 -15.16 -5.64
N THR A 34 -9.59 -13.85 -5.90
CA THR A 34 -8.48 -13.05 -5.36
C THR A 34 -8.81 -12.40 -4.02
N ALA A 35 -10.08 -12.23 -3.65
CA ALA A 35 -10.49 -11.59 -2.41
C ALA A 35 -9.87 -12.25 -1.15
N PRO A 36 -9.83 -13.59 -1.01
CA PRO A 36 -9.18 -14.22 0.14
C PRO A 36 -7.68 -13.93 0.22
N ILE A 37 -7.01 -13.83 -0.93
CA ILE A 37 -5.57 -13.52 -0.99
C ILE A 37 -5.32 -12.06 -0.56
N ILE A 38 -6.18 -11.14 -0.99
CA ILE A 38 -6.11 -9.73 -0.60
C ILE A 38 -6.28 -9.58 0.92
N ASP A 39 -7.31 -10.20 1.51
CA ASP A 39 -7.54 -10.19 2.96
C ASP A 39 -6.34 -10.78 3.72
N ALA A 40 -5.87 -11.94 3.32
CA ALA A 40 -4.74 -12.62 3.97
C ALA A 40 -3.45 -11.78 3.88
N SER A 41 -3.18 -11.14 2.74
CA SER A 41 -1.99 -10.28 2.57
C SER A 41 -2.07 -9.04 3.46
N PHE A 42 -3.26 -8.43 3.59
CA PHE A 42 -3.47 -7.29 4.47
C PHE A 42 -3.26 -7.66 5.95
N ARG A 43 -3.80 -8.80 6.39
CA ARG A 43 -3.60 -9.30 7.75
C ARG A 43 -2.12 -9.61 8.04
N ARG A 44 -1.37 -10.17 7.07
CA ARG A 44 0.08 -10.38 7.20
C ARG A 44 0.84 -9.07 7.34
N LEU A 45 0.52 -8.09 6.49
CA LEU A 45 1.08 -6.74 6.60
C LEU A 45 0.87 -6.15 8.00
N LEU A 46 -0.35 -6.16 8.50
CA LEU A 46 -0.67 -5.65 9.83
C LEU A 46 0.06 -6.42 10.93
N GLY A 47 0.18 -7.73 10.83
CA GLY A 47 0.93 -8.55 11.79
C GLY A 47 2.43 -8.21 11.83
N ILE A 48 3.03 -7.88 10.68
CA ILE A 48 4.41 -7.41 10.60
C ILE A 48 4.54 -6.02 11.22
N LEU A 49 3.64 -5.10 10.90
CA LEU A 49 3.62 -3.75 11.45
C LEU A 49 3.39 -3.74 12.96
N GLU A 50 2.53 -4.63 13.48
CA GLU A 50 2.31 -4.79 14.93
C GLU A 50 3.61 -5.13 15.68
N LYS A 51 4.42 -6.04 15.12
CA LYS A 51 5.74 -6.38 15.66
C LYS A 51 6.71 -5.22 15.50
N HIS A 52 6.72 -4.59 14.32
CA HIS A 52 7.64 -3.53 13.97
C HIS A 52 7.54 -2.33 14.91
N PHE A 53 6.31 -1.82 15.11
CA PHE A 53 6.05 -0.68 15.98
C PHE A 53 6.16 -0.97 17.48
N THR A 54 6.60 -2.18 17.86
CA THR A 54 6.97 -2.48 19.25
C THR A 54 8.29 -1.82 19.64
N SER A 55 9.21 -1.68 18.69
CA SER A 55 10.59 -1.24 18.97
C SER A 55 11.06 -0.10 18.07
N THR A 56 10.36 0.18 16.99
CA THR A 56 10.78 1.16 15.97
C THR A 56 9.63 2.12 15.70
N PRO A 57 9.79 3.44 15.90
CA PRO A 57 8.70 4.41 15.72
C PRO A 57 8.37 4.68 14.25
N TYR A 58 9.31 4.44 13.34
CA TYR A 58 9.18 4.64 11.90
C TYR A 58 9.70 3.42 11.14
N LEU A 59 9.38 3.31 9.83
CA LEU A 59 9.65 2.09 9.05
C LEU A 59 11.14 1.73 8.92
N ILE A 60 12.00 2.73 8.80
CA ILE A 60 13.43 2.47 8.47
C ILE A 60 14.37 2.94 9.58
N SER A 61 13.99 3.99 10.31
CA SER A 61 14.91 4.69 11.20
C SER A 61 14.19 5.29 12.42
N ASN A 62 14.89 6.07 13.22
CA ASN A 62 14.31 6.81 14.35
C ASN A 62 13.75 8.19 13.96
N ARG A 63 13.67 8.48 12.67
CA ARG A 63 13.03 9.68 12.12
C ARG A 63 12.11 9.31 10.95
N PRO A 64 11.04 10.10 10.68
CA PRO A 64 10.15 9.83 9.57
C PRO A 64 10.89 9.95 8.22
N SER A 65 10.57 9.08 7.31
CA SER A 65 11.11 9.00 5.95
C SER A 65 9.98 9.12 4.92
N SER A 66 10.32 9.22 3.65
CA SER A 66 9.32 9.21 2.57
C SER A 66 8.47 7.94 2.54
N SER A 67 9.03 6.81 3.00
CA SER A 67 8.29 5.54 3.10
C SER A 67 7.20 5.58 4.18
N ASP A 68 7.44 6.30 5.29
CA ASP A 68 6.44 6.48 6.34
C ASP A 68 5.25 7.28 5.84
N PHE A 69 5.49 8.41 5.16
CA PHE A 69 4.41 9.21 4.59
C PHE A 69 3.67 8.50 3.46
N ALA A 70 4.36 7.70 2.63
CA ALA A 70 3.72 6.88 1.61
C ALA A 70 2.81 5.79 2.22
N MET A 71 3.28 5.12 3.26
CA MET A 71 2.49 4.12 4.00
C MET A 71 1.30 4.79 4.71
N TYR A 72 1.52 5.93 5.37
CA TYR A 72 0.46 6.71 5.99
C TYR A 72 -0.64 7.08 5.00
N GLY A 73 -0.28 7.55 3.80
CA GLY A 73 -1.25 7.93 2.78
C GLY A 73 -2.26 6.83 2.42
N GLN A 74 -1.87 5.55 2.53
CA GLN A 74 -2.75 4.40 2.33
C GLN A 74 -3.45 3.98 3.63
N LEU A 75 -2.70 3.82 4.71
CA LEU A 75 -3.24 3.33 5.98
C LEU A 75 -4.23 4.30 6.61
N SER A 76 -4.08 5.62 6.41
CA SER A 76 -5.05 6.61 6.91
C SER A 76 -6.46 6.37 6.37
N GLN A 77 -6.60 5.93 5.11
CA GLN A 77 -7.89 5.59 4.52
C GLN A 77 -8.46 4.29 5.11
N LEU A 78 -7.61 3.28 5.25
CA LEU A 78 -7.99 1.95 5.74
C LEU A 78 -8.32 1.94 7.24
N VAL A 79 -7.62 2.76 8.03
CA VAL A 79 -7.83 2.85 9.49
C VAL A 79 -8.98 3.79 9.85
N ASN A 80 -9.11 4.95 9.16
CA ASN A 80 -10.01 6.01 9.61
C ASN A 80 -11.37 6.00 8.90
N PHE A 81 -11.45 5.55 7.65
CA PHE A 81 -12.65 5.75 6.83
C PHE A 81 -13.34 4.47 6.42
N ASP A 82 -12.63 3.45 6.00
CA ASP A 82 -13.20 2.25 5.39
C ASP A 82 -13.57 1.24 6.50
N PRO A 83 -14.84 0.90 6.72
CA PRO A 83 -15.27 0.14 7.91
C PRO A 83 -14.63 -1.26 7.97
N THR A 84 -14.58 -2.00 6.87
CA THR A 84 -14.04 -3.37 6.85
C THR A 84 -12.54 -3.43 7.19
N PRO A 85 -11.64 -2.73 6.48
CA PRO A 85 -10.22 -2.74 6.86
C PRO A 85 -9.96 -2.08 8.22
N ARG A 86 -10.76 -1.08 8.62
CA ARG A 86 -10.69 -0.52 9.97
C ARG A 86 -10.89 -1.57 11.05
N GLU A 87 -11.93 -2.40 10.91
CA GLU A 87 -12.21 -3.48 11.83
C GLU A 87 -11.03 -4.47 11.91
N ILE A 88 -10.47 -4.86 10.77
CA ILE A 88 -9.29 -5.70 10.69
C ILE A 88 -8.07 -5.04 11.37
N CYS A 89 -7.85 -3.74 11.16
CA CYS A 89 -6.77 -3.01 11.83
C CYS A 89 -6.91 -3.05 13.35
N HIS A 90 -8.11 -2.83 13.86
CA HIS A 90 -8.37 -2.89 15.31
C HIS A 90 -8.27 -4.29 15.88
N GLU A 91 -8.57 -5.33 15.10
CA GLU A 91 -8.42 -6.73 15.49
C GLU A 91 -6.93 -7.15 15.53
N VAL A 92 -6.15 -6.77 14.51
CA VAL A 92 -4.82 -7.34 14.25
C VAL A 92 -3.68 -6.45 14.74
N SER A 93 -3.81 -5.13 14.65
CA SER A 93 -2.69 -4.21 14.91
C SER A 93 -3.13 -2.87 15.48
N LEU A 94 -3.30 -2.81 16.79
CA LEU A 94 -3.57 -1.54 17.48
C LEU A 94 -2.40 -0.56 17.40
N ARG A 95 -1.15 -1.06 17.26
CA ARG A 95 0.03 -0.21 17.06
C ARG A 95 -0.01 0.49 15.72
N THR A 96 -0.46 -0.18 14.66
CA THR A 96 -0.67 0.48 13.36
C THR A 96 -1.74 1.57 13.45
N VAL A 97 -2.83 1.34 14.18
CA VAL A 97 -3.86 2.36 14.41
C VAL A 97 -3.26 3.59 15.12
N ALA A 98 -2.50 3.36 16.19
CA ALA A 98 -1.82 4.44 16.93
C ALA A 98 -0.76 5.15 16.07
N TRP A 99 0.00 4.40 15.27
CA TRP A 99 1.04 4.93 14.38
C TRP A 99 0.47 5.85 13.30
N VAL A 100 -0.72 5.55 12.75
CA VAL A 100 -1.40 6.44 11.80
C VAL A 100 -1.67 7.80 12.45
N GLY A 101 -2.13 7.84 13.70
CA GLY A 101 -2.30 9.09 14.45
C GLY A 101 -0.98 9.80 14.76
N LEU A 102 0.11 9.04 14.99
CA LEU A 102 1.44 9.61 15.19
C LEU A 102 1.97 10.32 13.94
N ILE A 103 1.81 9.70 12.76
CA ILE A 103 2.32 10.27 11.48
C ILE A 103 1.47 11.45 11.00
N GLU A 104 0.21 11.54 11.41
CA GLU A 104 -0.69 12.61 10.98
C GLU A 104 -0.18 14.01 11.35
N ASP A 105 0.49 14.14 12.49
CA ASP A 105 1.14 15.41 12.89
C ASP A 105 2.58 15.17 13.33
N GLN A 106 3.51 15.52 12.45
CA GLN A 106 4.95 15.49 12.70
C GLN A 106 5.52 16.90 12.90
N SER A 107 4.67 17.91 13.11
CA SER A 107 5.11 19.28 13.36
C SER A 107 5.85 19.40 14.69
N GLY A 108 6.89 20.20 14.71
CA GLY A 108 7.68 20.45 15.93
C GLY A 108 8.65 19.33 16.32
N ILE A 109 8.77 18.27 15.55
CA ILE A 109 9.79 17.25 15.78
C ILE A 109 11.13 17.75 15.26
N GLU A 110 12.10 17.86 16.18
CA GLU A 110 13.48 18.11 15.78
C GLU A 110 14.06 16.85 15.12
N VAL A 111 14.61 17.03 13.93
CA VAL A 111 15.21 15.91 13.17
C VAL A 111 16.71 16.09 13.13
N ASP A 112 17.41 14.98 13.31
CA ASP A 112 18.86 14.90 13.26
C ASP A 112 19.26 13.87 12.19
N ASP A 113 20.36 14.13 11.48
CA ASP A 113 20.87 13.23 10.47
C ASP A 113 21.47 11.96 11.08
N GLU A 114 21.90 11.98 12.33
CA GLU A 114 22.33 10.79 13.06
C GLU A 114 21.19 9.79 13.36
N GLN A 115 19.93 10.23 13.22
CA GLN A 115 18.75 9.37 13.40
C GLN A 115 18.44 8.49 12.18
N TRP A 116 19.14 8.68 11.04
CA TRP A 116 19.00 7.78 9.90
C TRP A 116 19.56 6.39 10.21
N GLY A 117 18.76 5.36 9.94
CA GLY A 117 19.22 3.97 10.00
C GLY A 117 20.15 3.63 8.84
N SER A 118 21.09 2.69 9.09
CA SER A 118 21.87 2.08 8.02
C SER A 118 21.10 0.94 7.37
N ILE A 119 21.30 0.74 6.07
CA ILE A 119 20.76 -0.41 5.35
C ILE A 119 21.24 -1.74 5.91
N ASP A 120 22.44 -1.77 6.49
CA ASP A 120 23.04 -2.96 7.09
C ASP A 120 22.39 -3.33 8.44
N THR A 121 21.74 -2.37 9.09
CA THR A 121 21.12 -2.52 10.40
C THR A 121 19.60 -2.49 10.37
N LEU A 122 19.00 -2.69 9.19
CA LEU A 122 17.54 -2.70 9.04
C LEU A 122 16.90 -3.76 9.98
N PRO A 123 15.82 -3.40 10.69
CA PRO A 123 15.04 -4.35 11.47
C PRO A 123 14.60 -5.57 10.66
N SER A 124 14.55 -6.74 11.29
CA SER A 124 14.08 -7.97 10.63
C SER A 124 12.68 -7.83 10.04
N THR A 125 11.82 -7.05 10.69
CA THR A 125 10.47 -6.73 10.23
C THR A 125 10.44 -5.94 8.92
N VAL A 126 11.43 -5.10 8.64
CA VAL A 126 11.58 -4.45 7.32
C VAL A 126 11.90 -5.49 6.25
N LYS A 127 12.72 -6.49 6.57
CA LYS A 127 13.00 -7.62 5.65
C LYS A 127 11.74 -8.45 5.40
N GLU A 128 10.90 -8.66 6.43
CA GLU A 128 9.60 -9.31 6.29
C GLU A 128 8.68 -8.50 5.36
N LEU A 129 8.62 -7.16 5.49
CA LEU A 129 7.85 -6.28 4.59
C LEU A 129 8.35 -6.36 3.14
N LEU A 130 9.66 -6.34 2.92
CA LEU A 130 10.25 -6.49 1.59
C LEU A 130 9.93 -7.87 0.98
N ALA A 131 9.89 -8.93 1.78
CA ALA A 131 9.50 -10.26 1.33
C ALA A 131 8.02 -10.30 0.88
N GLU A 132 7.10 -9.65 1.60
CA GLU A 132 5.69 -9.54 1.18
C GLU A 132 5.54 -8.72 -0.11
N ILE A 133 6.30 -7.65 -0.29
CA ILE A 133 6.36 -6.88 -1.55
C ILE A 133 6.85 -7.77 -2.70
N GLY A 134 7.91 -8.56 -2.47
CA GLY A 134 8.44 -9.50 -3.44
C GLY A 134 7.46 -10.61 -3.82
N LYS A 135 6.60 -11.03 -2.89
CA LYS A 135 5.62 -12.09 -3.07
C LYS A 135 4.37 -11.63 -3.84
N GLY A 136 3.87 -10.45 -3.54
CA GLY A 136 2.60 -9.95 -4.09
C GLY A 136 2.76 -8.90 -5.18
N TYR A 137 3.46 -7.82 -4.87
CA TYR A 137 3.53 -6.63 -5.74
C TYR A 137 4.45 -6.83 -6.94
N VAL A 138 5.65 -7.36 -6.72
CA VAL A 138 6.68 -7.49 -7.77
C VAL A 138 6.23 -8.38 -8.93
N PRO A 139 5.64 -9.58 -8.72
CA PRO A 139 5.17 -10.43 -9.81
C PRO A 139 4.14 -9.73 -10.71
N ALA A 140 3.20 -8.99 -10.12
CA ALA A 140 2.20 -8.22 -10.85
C ALA A 140 2.84 -7.13 -11.74
N GLN A 141 3.79 -6.38 -11.19
CA GLN A 141 4.47 -5.30 -11.92
C GLN A 141 5.30 -5.84 -13.09
N LEU A 142 6.02 -6.95 -12.89
CA LEU A 142 6.81 -7.59 -13.94
C LEU A 142 5.92 -8.18 -15.04
N ALA A 143 4.80 -8.82 -14.67
CA ALA A 143 3.85 -9.35 -15.64
C ALA A 143 3.22 -8.23 -16.48
N ASN A 144 2.84 -7.12 -15.85
CA ASN A 144 2.29 -5.96 -16.55
C ASN A 144 3.32 -5.32 -17.51
N ALA A 145 4.56 -5.16 -17.07
CA ALA A 145 5.62 -4.59 -17.92
C ALA A 145 5.88 -5.48 -19.13
N LYS A 146 6.01 -6.79 -18.93
CA LYS A 146 6.22 -7.77 -20.01
C LYS A 146 5.06 -7.79 -21.02
N ALA A 147 3.82 -7.74 -20.55
CA ALA A 147 2.64 -7.69 -21.42
C ALA A 147 2.65 -6.45 -22.32
N LEU A 148 3.01 -5.31 -21.77
CA LEU A 148 3.11 -4.06 -22.55
C LEU A 148 4.26 -4.09 -23.57
N GLU A 149 5.39 -4.69 -23.26
CA GLU A 149 6.49 -4.91 -24.20
C GLU A 149 6.06 -5.79 -25.38
N ASN A 150 5.20 -6.79 -25.12
CA ASN A 150 4.63 -7.66 -26.14
C ASN A 150 3.44 -7.03 -26.91
N GLY A 151 2.89 -5.90 -26.44
CA GLY A 151 1.68 -5.29 -26.98
C GLY A 151 0.37 -5.96 -26.50
N ASP A 152 0.44 -6.76 -25.43
CA ASP A 152 -0.71 -7.46 -24.86
C ASP A 152 -1.59 -6.50 -24.06
N LYS A 153 -2.91 -6.65 -24.21
CA LYS A 153 -3.90 -5.82 -23.50
C LYS A 153 -4.20 -6.30 -22.09
N GLU A 154 -3.83 -7.52 -21.78
CA GLU A 154 -4.06 -8.18 -20.49
C GLU A 154 -2.82 -8.99 -20.12
N TRP A 155 -2.63 -9.18 -18.83
CA TRP A 155 -1.59 -10.04 -18.29
C TRP A 155 -2.16 -10.99 -17.24
N GLN A 156 -1.45 -12.06 -16.99
CA GLN A 156 -1.72 -12.99 -15.90
C GLN A 156 -0.42 -13.46 -15.27
N THR A 157 -0.48 -13.71 -13.97
CA THR A 157 0.63 -14.32 -13.20
C THR A 157 0.05 -15.03 -11.98
N GLU A 158 0.86 -15.81 -11.31
CA GLU A 158 0.50 -16.40 -10.03
C GLU A 158 0.94 -15.46 -8.90
N ILE A 159 0.01 -15.17 -7.98
CA ILE A 159 0.28 -14.39 -6.77
C ILE A 159 -0.26 -15.20 -5.58
N ASP A 160 0.63 -15.56 -4.67
CA ASP A 160 0.28 -16.30 -3.45
C ASP A 160 -0.54 -17.58 -3.72
N GLY A 161 -0.19 -18.33 -4.80
CA GLY A 161 -0.86 -19.55 -5.23
C GLY A 161 -2.17 -19.34 -5.99
N CYS A 162 -2.55 -18.09 -6.28
CA CYS A 162 -3.76 -17.75 -7.01
C CYS A 162 -3.45 -17.17 -8.39
N LEU A 163 -4.21 -17.58 -9.41
CA LEU A 163 -4.12 -17.00 -10.75
C LEU A 163 -4.69 -15.58 -10.74
N TRP A 164 -3.80 -14.61 -10.93
CA TRP A 164 -4.17 -13.19 -11.00
C TRP A 164 -4.21 -12.73 -12.45
N LYS A 165 -5.34 -12.15 -12.87
CA LYS A 165 -5.52 -11.57 -14.21
C LYS A 165 -5.91 -10.12 -14.12
N GLN A 166 -5.31 -9.30 -14.98
CA GLN A 166 -5.60 -7.86 -15.00
C GLN A 166 -5.34 -7.28 -16.41
N LYS A 167 -5.95 -6.13 -16.70
CA LYS A 167 -5.61 -5.36 -17.89
C LYS A 167 -4.21 -4.76 -17.76
N SER A 168 -3.55 -4.55 -18.89
CA SER A 168 -2.25 -3.88 -18.94
C SER A 168 -2.40 -2.38 -18.69
N PHE A 169 -1.58 -1.86 -17.75
CA PHE A 169 -1.57 -0.45 -17.36
C PHE A 169 -0.22 0.21 -17.69
N PRO A 170 -0.14 1.01 -18.77
CA PRO A 170 1.11 1.64 -19.20
C PRO A 170 1.77 2.52 -18.14
N TYR A 171 0.97 3.22 -17.33
CA TYR A 171 1.49 4.08 -16.27
C TYR A 171 2.22 3.30 -15.18
N GLN A 172 1.71 2.13 -14.77
CA GLN A 172 2.37 1.27 -13.78
C GLN A 172 3.73 0.77 -14.28
N ALA A 173 3.82 0.36 -15.55
CA ALA A 173 5.09 -0.04 -16.14
C ALA A 173 6.10 1.13 -16.23
N LYS A 174 5.62 2.35 -16.50
CA LYS A 174 6.45 3.56 -16.43
C LYS A 174 7.00 3.78 -15.01
N CYS A 175 6.16 3.65 -13.99
CA CYS A 175 6.57 3.78 -12.59
C CYS A 175 7.62 2.71 -12.22
N LEU A 176 7.41 1.45 -12.62
CA LEU A 176 8.40 0.38 -12.40
C LEU A 176 9.75 0.72 -13.03
N LYS A 177 9.76 1.15 -14.30
CA LYS A 177 10.97 1.54 -15.01
C LYS A 177 11.73 2.67 -14.29
N LEU A 178 11.00 3.69 -13.83
CA LEU A 178 11.60 4.79 -13.08
C LEU A 178 12.18 4.32 -11.73
N SER A 179 11.47 3.45 -11.01
CA SER A 179 11.97 2.87 -9.76
C SER A 179 13.26 2.07 -9.98
N LEU A 180 13.33 1.26 -11.05
CA LEU A 180 14.53 0.50 -11.39
C LEU A 180 15.72 1.40 -11.72
N ILE A 181 15.52 2.52 -12.41
CA ILE A 181 16.57 3.52 -12.66
C ILE A 181 17.11 4.08 -11.35
N HIS A 182 16.24 4.47 -10.42
CA HIS A 182 16.65 4.99 -9.11
C HIS A 182 17.40 3.97 -8.26
N ILE A 183 17.10 2.69 -8.40
CA ILE A 183 17.79 1.60 -7.68
C ILE A 183 19.16 1.31 -8.31
N SER A 184 19.23 1.21 -9.65
CA SER A 184 20.44 0.83 -10.37
C SER A 184 21.42 1.97 -10.60
N GLU A 185 20.93 3.19 -10.75
CA GLU A 185 21.71 4.40 -11.03
C GLU A 185 21.32 5.54 -10.06
N PRO A 186 21.63 5.41 -8.77
CA PRO A 186 21.34 6.48 -7.82
C PRO A 186 22.12 7.73 -8.22
N THR A 187 21.42 8.75 -8.72
CA THR A 187 22.03 10.05 -9.00
C THR A 187 22.53 10.64 -7.70
N ARG A 188 23.84 10.75 -7.54
CA ARG A 188 24.41 11.57 -6.47
C ARG A 188 24.07 13.01 -6.77
N PRO A 189 23.52 13.77 -5.79
CA PRO A 189 23.36 15.20 -5.95
C PRO A 189 24.71 15.83 -6.29
N LEU A 190 24.74 16.60 -7.37
CA LEU A 190 25.92 17.40 -7.76
C LEU A 190 25.87 18.71 -6.98
N TYR A 191 26.34 18.71 -5.72
CA TYR A 191 26.68 19.91 -4.95
C TYR A 191 27.92 19.66 -4.10
#